data_4e3727a279b790ae4bbdfd51a017a5d2
#
_entry.id   4e3727a279b790ae4bbdfd51a017a5d2
#
_cell.length_a   1.000
_cell.length_b   1.000
_cell.length_c   1.000
_cell.angle_alpha   90.00
_cell.angle_beta   90.00
_cell.angle_gamma   90.00
#
_symmetry.space_group_name_H-M   'P 1'
#
loop_
_entity.id
_entity.type
_entity.pdbx_description
1 polymer ?
#
loop_
_entity_poly.entity_id
_entity_poly.type
_entity_poly.pdbx_seq_one_letter_code
_entity_poly.pdbx_strand_id
1 'polypeptide(L)'
;TFKWNMGWMHDFLEYMKLDPYFRKYNHNRMTFSLTYFTSENYILVLSHDEVVHLKCSMINKMPGLGEDKFSNLKAGYTFMLGHPGKKLLFMGQDFGQWHEWDEKVSLDWYLAEEESHKKLQEYVRDLLHIYKKYPCLYQLDNDWNGFQWINANDGDRSIFSFIRKDETGKKNLLFVVNFTPVDRPDYRVGVPKRCKLSLLLDNVHGAYKPSQCPTYTSVKSECDGQPYSISYPL
;
A
#
# COMPACT_ATOMS: atom_id res chain seq x y z
N THR A 1 -4.80 24.48 3.69
CA THR A 1 -4.16 24.29 2.38
C THR A 1 -3.54 22.91 2.33
N PHE A 2 -3.59 22.25 1.17
CA PHE A 2 -2.94 20.96 0.92
C PHE A 2 -1.78 21.14 -0.06
N LYS A 3 -0.73 20.33 0.12
CA LYS A 3 0.43 20.29 -0.78
C LYS A 3 0.61 18.90 -1.37
N TRP A 4 0.97 18.84 -2.64
CA TRP A 4 1.40 17.61 -3.27
C TRP A 4 2.75 17.17 -2.70
N ASN A 5 2.83 15.93 -2.22
CA ASN A 5 4.07 15.36 -1.70
C ASN A 5 4.91 14.77 -2.85
N MET A 6 5.60 15.64 -3.55
CA MET A 6 6.45 15.23 -4.67
C MET A 6 7.66 14.41 -4.21
N GLY A 7 8.19 14.70 -3.02
CA GLY A 7 9.28 13.92 -2.41
C GLY A 7 8.87 12.47 -2.19
N TRP A 8 7.72 12.25 -1.56
CA TRP A 8 7.17 10.90 -1.43
C TRP A 8 6.95 10.22 -2.77
N MET A 9 6.40 10.93 -3.75
CA MET A 9 6.13 10.39 -5.08
C MET A 9 7.41 9.87 -5.74
N HIS A 10 8.48 10.67 -5.75
CA HIS A 10 9.76 10.27 -6.33
C HIS A 10 10.35 9.06 -5.60
N ASP A 11 10.42 9.08 -4.28
CA ASP A 11 10.97 7.97 -3.49
C ASP A 11 10.15 6.69 -3.69
N PHE A 12 8.82 6.80 -3.68
CA PHE A 12 7.91 5.69 -3.93
C PHE A 12 8.13 5.07 -5.32
N LEU A 13 8.13 5.90 -6.36
CA LEU A 13 8.30 5.41 -7.73
C LEU A 13 9.67 4.83 -7.99
N GLU A 14 10.74 5.46 -7.47
CA GLU A 14 12.09 4.92 -7.56
C GLU A 14 12.20 3.55 -6.87
N TYR A 15 11.56 3.37 -5.71
CA TYR A 15 11.51 2.08 -5.04
C TYR A 15 10.71 1.05 -5.84
N MET A 16 9.54 1.43 -6.35
CA MET A 16 8.66 0.51 -7.08
C MET A 16 9.23 0.02 -8.41
N LYS A 17 10.05 0.83 -9.08
CA LYS A 17 10.75 0.46 -10.33
C LYS A 17 11.85 -0.58 -10.11
N LEU A 18 12.37 -0.71 -8.90
CA LEU A 18 13.46 -1.65 -8.62
C LEU A 18 13.00 -3.10 -8.77
N ASP A 19 13.89 -3.93 -9.35
CA ASP A 19 13.78 -5.36 -9.18
C ASP A 19 13.69 -5.69 -7.68
N PRO A 20 12.80 -6.60 -7.24
CA PRO A 20 12.61 -6.92 -5.83
C PRO A 20 13.89 -7.29 -5.07
N TYR A 21 14.87 -7.88 -5.77
CA TYR A 21 16.17 -8.20 -5.17
C TYR A 21 16.94 -6.98 -4.65
N PHE A 22 16.81 -5.83 -5.32
CA PHE A 22 17.51 -4.59 -4.95
C PHE A 22 16.74 -3.73 -3.94
N ARG A 23 15.48 -4.02 -3.66
CA ARG A 23 14.64 -3.25 -2.75
C ARG A 23 15.20 -3.19 -1.33
N LYS A 24 15.83 -4.26 -0.86
CA LYS A 24 16.47 -4.30 0.46
C LYS A 24 17.51 -3.20 0.70
N TYR A 25 18.20 -2.78 -0.34
CA TYR A 25 19.21 -1.71 -0.25
C TYR A 25 18.61 -0.30 -0.35
N ASN A 26 17.31 -0.20 -0.64
CA ASN A 26 16.59 1.05 -0.86
C ASN A 26 15.38 1.19 0.08
N HIS A 27 15.32 0.38 1.13
CA HIS A 27 14.19 0.30 2.06
C HIS A 27 13.82 1.65 2.66
N ASN A 28 14.80 2.50 2.95
CA ASN A 28 14.63 3.83 3.51
C ASN A 28 13.84 4.79 2.62
N ARG A 29 13.78 4.59 1.29
CA ARG A 29 12.96 5.41 0.41
C ARG A 29 11.47 5.38 0.80
N MET A 30 11.00 4.21 1.23
CA MET A 30 9.60 4.03 1.64
C MET A 30 9.29 4.58 3.04
N THR A 31 10.30 4.76 3.88
CA THR A 31 10.13 5.23 5.26
C THR A 31 10.47 6.72 5.43
N PHE A 32 11.25 7.30 4.53
CA PHE A 32 11.80 8.64 4.67
C PHE A 32 10.72 9.74 4.80
N SER A 33 9.64 9.64 4.05
CA SER A 33 8.55 10.62 4.06
C SER A 33 7.90 10.78 5.45
N LEU A 34 7.97 9.76 6.30
CA LEU A 34 7.46 9.81 7.68
C LEU A 34 8.30 10.75 8.57
N THR A 35 9.49 11.14 8.17
CA THR A 35 10.31 12.10 8.91
C THR A 35 9.74 13.53 8.87
N TYR A 36 8.92 13.83 7.88
CA TYR A 36 8.37 15.17 7.66
C TYR A 36 6.85 15.21 7.44
N PHE A 37 6.13 14.09 7.49
CA PHE A 37 4.71 14.02 7.12
C PHE A 37 3.80 14.92 7.97
N THR A 38 4.23 15.31 9.18
CA THR A 38 3.47 16.20 10.06
C THR A 38 3.69 17.67 9.76
N SER A 39 4.63 18.02 8.87
CA SER A 39 4.97 19.43 8.60
C SER A 39 3.91 20.16 7.77
N GLU A 40 3.11 19.43 6.99
CA GLU A 40 2.10 19.99 6.09
C GLU A 40 0.92 19.02 5.92
N ASN A 41 -0.19 19.51 5.38
CA ASN A 41 -1.28 18.66 4.93
C ASN A 41 -0.95 18.09 3.54
N TYR A 42 -0.37 16.91 3.50
CA TYR A 42 0.08 16.32 2.25
C TYR A 42 -1.00 15.55 1.51
N ILE A 43 -0.92 15.61 0.18
CA ILE A 43 -1.55 14.68 -0.74
C ILE A 43 -0.45 13.81 -1.35
N LEU A 44 -0.55 12.51 -1.19
CA LEU A 44 0.29 11.54 -1.88
C LEU A 44 -0.21 11.45 -3.32
N VAL A 45 0.65 11.86 -4.26
CA VAL A 45 0.23 12.05 -5.65
C VAL A 45 0.88 11.02 -6.56
N LEU A 46 0.06 10.36 -7.37
CA LEU A 46 0.48 9.67 -8.59
C LEU A 46 -0.22 10.38 -9.74
N SER A 47 0.32 11.54 -10.13
CA SER A 47 -0.29 12.44 -11.09
C SER A 47 0.03 12.07 -12.55
N HIS A 48 -0.47 12.89 -13.48
CA HIS A 48 -0.16 12.78 -14.91
C HIS A 48 1.33 12.97 -15.20
N ASP A 49 2.04 13.79 -14.41
CA ASP A 49 3.45 14.14 -14.62
C ASP A 49 4.37 12.91 -14.74
N GLU A 50 3.97 11.81 -14.11
CA GLU A 50 4.77 10.59 -14.07
C GLU A 50 4.33 9.52 -15.08
N VAL A 51 3.32 9.78 -15.90
CA VAL A 51 2.79 8.82 -16.89
C VAL A 51 2.69 9.40 -18.30
N VAL A 52 3.50 10.41 -18.60
CA VAL A 52 3.60 11.11 -19.88
C VAL A 52 5.06 11.28 -20.31
N HIS A 53 5.27 11.66 -21.56
CA HIS A 53 6.57 12.09 -22.09
C HIS A 53 7.71 11.07 -21.91
N LEU A 54 7.47 9.82 -22.30
CA LEU A 54 8.44 8.72 -22.25
C LEU A 54 8.83 8.28 -20.83
N LYS A 55 8.00 8.58 -19.83
CA LYS A 55 8.17 8.12 -18.45
C LYS A 55 7.54 6.76 -18.16
N CYS A 56 6.88 6.14 -19.12
CA CYS A 56 6.07 4.94 -19.04
C CYS A 56 4.77 5.10 -18.24
N SER A 57 3.75 4.30 -18.57
CA SER A 57 2.55 4.18 -17.76
C SER A 57 2.87 3.58 -16.39
N MET A 58 1.95 3.72 -15.43
CA MET A 58 2.19 3.25 -14.06
C MET A 58 2.49 1.74 -14.00
N ILE A 59 1.73 0.93 -14.74
CA ILE A 59 1.97 -0.52 -14.81
C ILE A 59 3.30 -0.87 -15.46
N ASN A 60 3.74 -0.09 -16.46
CA ASN A 60 5.01 -0.32 -17.15
C ASN A 60 6.24 0.06 -16.32
N LYS A 61 6.06 0.86 -15.27
CA LYS A 61 7.14 1.12 -14.30
C LYS A 61 7.43 -0.09 -13.40
N MET A 62 6.46 -1.00 -13.26
CA MET A 62 6.60 -2.16 -12.37
C MET A 62 7.54 -3.19 -12.97
N PRO A 63 8.46 -3.77 -12.16
CA PRO A 63 9.33 -4.86 -12.59
C PRO A 63 8.56 -6.15 -12.83
N GLY A 64 9.23 -7.12 -13.45
CA GLY A 64 8.65 -8.42 -13.78
C GLY A 64 7.84 -8.41 -15.08
N LEU A 65 7.16 -9.50 -15.34
CA LEU A 65 6.35 -9.74 -16.54
C LEU A 65 4.93 -10.17 -16.14
N GLY A 66 3.96 -9.90 -17.01
CA GLY A 66 2.57 -10.35 -16.81
C GLY A 66 2.03 -9.99 -15.43
N GLU A 67 1.58 -11.00 -14.69
CA GLU A 67 0.95 -10.84 -13.36
C GLU A 67 1.87 -10.25 -12.30
N ASP A 68 3.20 -10.35 -12.44
CA ASP A 68 4.14 -9.74 -11.49
C ASP A 68 3.96 -8.22 -11.42
N LYS A 69 3.71 -7.58 -12.57
CA LYS A 69 3.47 -6.14 -12.64
C LYS A 69 2.22 -5.74 -11.86
N PHE A 70 1.14 -6.51 -12.02
CA PHE A 70 -0.13 -6.26 -11.32
C PHE A 70 0.01 -6.50 -9.81
N SER A 71 0.72 -7.54 -9.40
CA SER A 71 0.99 -7.85 -7.99
C SER A 71 1.83 -6.74 -7.34
N ASN A 72 2.88 -6.26 -8.02
CA ASN A 72 3.67 -5.11 -7.56
C ASN A 72 2.80 -3.86 -7.41
N LEU A 73 1.95 -3.58 -8.38
CA LEU A 73 1.10 -2.38 -8.35
C LEU A 73 0.07 -2.44 -7.22
N LYS A 74 -0.55 -3.61 -7.00
CA LYS A 74 -1.45 -3.84 -5.85
C LYS A 74 -0.74 -3.60 -4.52
N ALA A 75 0.47 -4.13 -4.33
CA ALA A 75 1.28 -3.90 -3.13
C ALA A 75 1.60 -2.41 -2.94
N GLY A 76 2.01 -1.72 -4.00
CA GLY A 76 2.27 -0.28 -3.99
C GLY A 76 1.05 0.54 -3.60
N TYR A 77 -0.10 0.26 -4.21
CA TYR A 77 -1.36 0.98 -3.89
C TYR A 77 -1.83 0.70 -2.46
N THR A 78 -1.65 -0.52 -1.96
CA THR A 78 -1.95 -0.85 -0.55
C THR A 78 -1.08 -0.04 0.40
N PHE A 79 0.23 0.04 0.13
CA PHE A 79 1.14 0.85 0.92
C PHE A 79 0.76 2.33 0.87
N MET A 80 0.50 2.87 -0.33
CA MET A 80 0.06 4.25 -0.52
C MET A 80 -1.22 4.54 0.26
N LEU A 81 -2.19 3.63 0.23
CA LEU A 81 -3.46 3.80 0.95
C LEU A 81 -3.26 3.85 2.46
N GLY A 82 -2.42 2.98 2.99
CA GLY A 82 -2.08 2.94 4.42
C GLY A 82 -1.19 4.09 4.89
N HIS A 83 -0.35 4.65 4.03
CA HIS A 83 0.54 5.76 4.38
C HIS A 83 -0.25 7.02 4.76
N PRO A 84 0.18 7.83 5.76
CA PRO A 84 -0.45 9.11 6.08
C PRO A 84 -0.48 10.08 4.89
N GLY A 85 -1.52 10.89 4.81
CA GLY A 85 -1.76 11.87 3.74
C GLY A 85 -2.95 11.51 2.86
N LYS A 86 -3.53 12.49 2.18
CA LYS A 86 -4.61 12.27 1.20
C LYS A 86 -4.05 11.58 -0.04
N LYS A 87 -4.91 11.02 -0.87
CA LYS A 87 -4.53 10.18 -2.01
C LYS A 87 -4.96 10.82 -3.32
N LEU A 88 -4.09 10.76 -4.32
CA LEU A 88 -4.43 11.10 -5.70
C LEU A 88 -3.91 9.99 -6.61
N LEU A 89 -4.82 9.34 -7.31
CA LEU A 89 -4.53 8.38 -8.37
C LEU A 89 -5.09 8.95 -9.68
N PHE A 90 -4.23 9.07 -10.68
CA PHE A 90 -4.63 9.64 -11.96
C PHE A 90 -5.36 8.61 -12.82
N MET A 91 -6.19 9.11 -13.77
CA MET A 91 -7.04 8.28 -14.63
C MET A 91 -6.23 7.23 -15.41
N GLY A 92 -6.80 6.02 -15.53
CA GLY A 92 -6.17 4.88 -16.20
C GLY A 92 -5.18 4.08 -15.33
N GLN A 93 -4.75 4.62 -14.19
CA GLN A 93 -3.86 3.90 -13.27
C GLN A 93 -4.61 2.84 -12.45
N ASP A 94 -5.89 3.02 -12.23
CA ASP A 94 -6.76 2.11 -11.47
C ASP A 94 -6.96 0.76 -12.17
N PHE A 95 -6.91 0.71 -13.50
CA PHE A 95 -6.96 -0.53 -14.27
C PHE A 95 -5.64 -0.87 -14.99
N GLY A 96 -4.58 -0.07 -14.74
CA GLY A 96 -3.24 -0.37 -15.25
C GLY A 96 -3.09 -0.22 -16.75
N GLN A 97 -3.56 0.90 -17.33
CA GLN A 97 -3.41 1.18 -18.76
C GLN A 97 -1.95 0.99 -19.22
N TRP A 98 -1.75 0.31 -20.36
CA TRP A 98 -0.42 0.06 -20.91
C TRP A 98 0.23 1.29 -21.51
N HIS A 99 -0.55 2.11 -22.28
CA HIS A 99 -0.04 3.34 -22.87
C HIS A 99 0.12 4.44 -21.83
N GLU A 100 1.06 5.32 -22.09
CA GLU A 100 1.14 6.59 -21.38
C GLU A 100 -0.16 7.37 -21.59
N TRP A 101 -0.49 8.24 -20.63
CA TRP A 101 -1.64 9.12 -20.79
C TRP A 101 -1.37 10.15 -21.88
N ASP A 102 -2.33 10.36 -22.77
CA ASP A 102 -2.34 11.37 -23.82
C ASP A 102 -3.71 12.05 -23.83
N GLU A 103 -3.72 13.38 -23.72
CA GLU A 103 -4.94 14.18 -23.71
C GLU A 103 -5.72 14.14 -25.05
N LYS A 104 -5.11 13.67 -26.12
CA LYS A 104 -5.72 13.63 -27.47
C LYS A 104 -6.48 12.35 -27.75
N VAL A 105 -6.32 11.34 -26.89
CA VAL A 105 -6.92 10.03 -27.10
C VAL A 105 -7.71 9.59 -25.86
N SER A 106 -8.71 8.72 -26.09
CA SER A 106 -9.42 8.07 -24.98
C SER A 106 -8.50 7.12 -24.23
N LEU A 107 -8.80 6.87 -22.95
CA LEU A 107 -8.18 5.77 -22.22
C LEU A 107 -8.48 4.43 -22.92
N ASP A 108 -7.59 3.46 -22.71
CA ASP A 108 -7.68 2.09 -23.26
C ASP A 108 -8.75 1.26 -22.54
N TRP A 109 -10.01 1.71 -22.57
CA TRP A 109 -11.12 1.09 -21.83
C TRP A 109 -11.33 -0.39 -22.14
N TYR A 110 -10.92 -0.88 -23.32
CA TYR A 110 -10.97 -2.30 -23.65
C TYR A 110 -10.17 -3.18 -22.69
N LEU A 111 -9.11 -2.63 -22.07
CA LEU A 111 -8.32 -3.34 -21.07
C LEU A 111 -9.13 -3.67 -19.81
N ALA A 112 -10.12 -2.87 -19.47
CA ALA A 112 -10.97 -3.13 -18.30
C ALA A 112 -11.81 -4.42 -18.44
N GLU A 113 -11.91 -4.99 -19.64
CA GLU A 113 -12.54 -6.29 -19.89
C GLU A 113 -11.53 -7.47 -19.80
N GLU A 114 -10.23 -7.19 -19.80
CA GLU A 114 -9.19 -8.20 -19.65
C GLU A 114 -9.01 -8.57 -18.17
N GLU A 115 -8.81 -9.87 -17.90
CA GLU A 115 -8.86 -10.45 -16.55
C GLU A 115 -7.94 -9.75 -15.54
N SER A 116 -6.66 -9.51 -15.89
CA SER A 116 -5.68 -8.91 -14.99
C SER A 116 -5.97 -7.46 -14.69
N HIS A 117 -6.36 -6.69 -15.71
CA HIS A 117 -6.74 -5.29 -15.59
C HIS A 117 -8.03 -5.11 -14.78
N LYS A 118 -9.03 -5.95 -15.07
CA LYS A 118 -10.29 -5.98 -14.33
C LYS A 118 -10.06 -6.29 -12.84
N LYS A 119 -9.25 -7.30 -12.53
CA LYS A 119 -8.87 -7.64 -11.14
C LYS A 119 -8.15 -6.49 -10.44
N LEU A 120 -7.27 -5.77 -11.15
CA LEU A 120 -6.63 -4.60 -10.59
C LEU A 120 -7.65 -3.51 -10.28
N GLN A 121 -8.57 -3.22 -11.20
CA GLN A 121 -9.61 -2.20 -11.00
C GLN A 121 -10.53 -2.57 -9.83
N GLU A 122 -10.93 -3.82 -9.73
CA GLU A 122 -11.70 -4.33 -8.59
C GLU A 122 -10.94 -4.16 -7.27
N TYR A 123 -9.66 -4.48 -7.27
CA TYR A 123 -8.79 -4.30 -6.09
C TYR A 123 -8.68 -2.83 -5.67
N VAL A 124 -8.46 -1.92 -6.61
CA VAL A 124 -8.42 -0.46 -6.33
C VAL A 124 -9.76 0.02 -5.79
N ARG A 125 -10.87 -0.43 -6.37
CA ARG A 125 -12.22 -0.13 -5.87
C ARG A 125 -12.38 -0.59 -4.41
N ASP A 126 -11.93 -1.78 -4.08
CA ASP A 126 -11.99 -2.34 -2.73
C ASP A 126 -11.13 -1.53 -1.74
N LEU A 127 -9.92 -1.15 -2.15
CA LEU A 127 -9.05 -0.25 -1.38
C LEU A 127 -9.75 1.08 -1.08
N LEU A 128 -10.40 1.69 -2.08
CA LEU A 128 -11.12 2.96 -1.90
C LEU A 128 -12.34 2.81 -0.99
N HIS A 129 -13.05 1.68 -1.04
CA HIS A 129 -14.14 1.38 -0.10
C HIS A 129 -13.62 1.25 1.34
N ILE A 130 -12.48 0.57 1.53
CA ILE A 130 -11.81 0.48 2.84
C ILE A 130 -11.40 1.88 3.31
N TYR A 131 -10.78 2.69 2.44
CA TYR A 131 -10.38 4.06 2.78
C TYR A 131 -11.57 4.88 3.28
N LYS A 132 -12.69 4.86 2.58
CA LYS A 132 -13.90 5.61 2.98
C LYS A 132 -14.53 5.07 4.27
N LYS A 133 -14.47 3.76 4.49
CA LYS A 133 -15.10 3.08 5.63
C LYS A 133 -14.36 3.28 6.95
N TYR A 134 -13.01 3.37 6.90
CA TYR A 134 -12.19 3.38 8.11
C TYR A 134 -11.55 4.75 8.37
N PRO A 135 -12.08 5.53 9.33
CA PRO A 135 -11.59 6.88 9.64
C PRO A 135 -10.11 6.95 9.99
N CYS A 136 -9.53 5.89 10.55
CA CYS A 136 -8.09 5.82 10.83
C CYS A 136 -7.19 6.07 9.60
N LEU A 137 -7.73 5.98 8.39
CA LEU A 137 -6.99 6.20 7.16
C LEU A 137 -6.94 7.67 6.72
N TYR A 138 -7.73 8.56 7.34
CA TYR A 138 -7.82 9.96 6.89
C TYR A 138 -8.02 11.00 8.00
N GLN A 139 -8.32 10.61 9.24
CA GLN A 139 -8.56 11.57 10.33
C GLN A 139 -7.26 12.21 10.82
N LEU A 140 -6.23 11.41 11.03
CA LEU A 140 -4.96 11.83 11.64
C LEU A 140 -3.80 11.67 10.64
N ASP A 141 -3.92 12.31 9.46
CA ASP A 141 -2.95 12.17 8.38
C ASP A 141 -1.65 12.97 8.60
N ASN A 142 -1.66 13.92 9.51
CA ASN A 142 -0.51 14.77 9.84
C ASN A 142 -0.18 14.74 11.34
N ASP A 143 -0.53 13.66 12.02
CA ASP A 143 -0.32 13.48 13.45
C ASP A 143 0.22 12.07 13.73
N TRP A 144 1.29 11.97 14.50
CA TRP A 144 1.88 10.71 14.95
C TRP A 144 0.91 9.84 15.76
N ASN A 145 -0.11 10.42 16.38
CA ASN A 145 -1.16 9.64 17.03
C ASN A 145 -1.94 8.76 16.04
N GLY A 146 -1.97 9.12 14.76
CA GLY A 146 -2.64 8.36 13.69
C GLY A 146 -1.79 7.25 13.07
N PHE A 147 -0.48 7.20 13.38
CA PHE A 147 0.45 6.27 12.76
C PHE A 147 1.41 5.64 13.77
N GLN A 148 1.68 4.35 13.61
CA GLN A 148 2.69 3.65 14.39
C GLN A 148 3.39 2.60 13.52
N TRP A 149 4.71 2.72 13.37
CA TRP A 149 5.49 1.60 12.86
C TRP A 149 5.39 0.40 13.81
N ILE A 150 5.22 -0.77 13.25
CA ILE A 150 5.46 -2.05 13.93
C ILE A 150 6.87 -2.51 13.60
N ASN A 151 7.21 -2.58 12.32
CA ASN A 151 8.59 -2.80 11.90
C ASN A 151 8.88 -1.95 10.65
N ALA A 152 9.71 -0.93 10.83
CA ALA A 152 10.20 -0.05 9.75
C ALA A 152 11.52 -0.54 9.15
N ASN A 153 12.16 -1.56 9.75
CA ASN A 153 13.55 -1.92 9.48
C ASN A 153 13.72 -3.33 8.90
N ASP A 154 12.65 -3.94 8.40
CA ASP A 154 12.69 -5.27 7.77
C ASP A 154 13.17 -5.19 6.30
N GLY A 155 14.30 -4.50 6.11
CA GLY A 155 14.87 -4.27 4.78
C GLY A 155 15.29 -5.56 4.08
N ASP A 156 15.87 -6.51 4.79
CA ASP A 156 16.32 -7.78 4.21
C ASP A 156 15.19 -8.57 3.55
N ARG A 157 13.98 -8.48 4.09
CA ARG A 157 12.78 -9.10 3.53
C ARG A 157 11.94 -8.15 2.70
N SER A 158 12.26 -6.85 2.68
CA SER A 158 11.48 -5.78 2.03
C SER A 158 10.00 -5.79 2.45
N ILE A 159 9.77 -5.96 3.75
CA ILE A 159 8.44 -5.95 4.34
C ILE A 159 8.27 -4.71 5.21
N PHE A 160 7.11 -4.10 5.12
CA PHE A 160 6.72 -2.96 5.96
C PHE A 160 5.48 -3.32 6.77
N SER A 161 5.54 -3.08 8.08
CA SER A 161 4.37 -3.26 8.94
C SER A 161 4.13 -2.04 9.82
N PHE A 162 2.89 -1.56 9.83
CA PHE A 162 2.48 -0.38 10.58
C PHE A 162 0.99 -0.40 10.92
N ILE A 163 0.61 0.40 11.90
CA ILE A 163 -0.78 0.57 12.33
C ILE A 163 -1.24 1.99 11.99
N ARG A 164 -2.43 2.11 11.41
CA ARG A 164 -3.21 3.34 11.35
C ARG A 164 -4.24 3.35 12.47
N LYS A 165 -4.34 4.49 13.15
CA LYS A 165 -5.22 4.68 14.31
C LYS A 165 -6.22 5.80 14.05
N ASP A 166 -7.45 5.61 14.49
CA ASP A 166 -8.44 6.68 14.54
C ASP A 166 -8.27 7.55 15.80
N GLU A 167 -8.95 8.68 15.88
CA GLU A 167 -8.92 9.59 17.03
C GLU A 167 -9.30 8.91 18.35
N THR A 168 -10.08 7.84 18.30
CA THR A 168 -10.54 7.09 19.48
C THR A 168 -9.55 5.98 19.90
N GLY A 169 -8.62 5.61 19.03
CA GLY A 169 -7.72 4.47 19.18
C GLY A 169 -8.43 3.11 19.20
N LYS A 170 -9.71 3.04 18.84
CA LYS A 170 -10.54 1.82 18.92
C LYS A 170 -10.63 1.07 17.60
N LYS A 171 -10.66 1.78 16.47
CA LYS A 171 -10.76 1.21 15.13
C LYS A 171 -9.45 1.38 14.38
N ASN A 172 -8.51 0.48 14.65
CA ASN A 172 -7.19 0.53 14.05
C ASN A 172 -7.08 -0.49 12.92
N LEU A 173 -6.23 -0.19 11.94
CA LEU A 173 -5.88 -1.11 10.87
C LEU A 173 -4.38 -1.41 10.92
N LEU A 174 -4.03 -2.70 10.87
CA LEU A 174 -2.68 -3.18 10.65
C LEU A 174 -2.46 -3.38 9.16
N PHE A 175 -1.40 -2.79 8.65
CA PHE A 175 -0.88 -3.00 7.30
C PHE A 175 0.38 -3.83 7.38
N VAL A 176 0.48 -4.85 6.54
CA VAL A 176 1.70 -5.60 6.30
C VAL A 176 1.84 -5.76 4.79
N VAL A 177 2.91 -5.23 4.24
CA VAL A 177 3.14 -5.20 2.79
C VAL A 177 4.48 -5.85 2.48
N ASN A 178 4.41 -6.96 1.74
CA ASN A 178 5.56 -7.69 1.23
C ASN A 178 5.88 -7.22 -0.20
N PHE A 179 7.03 -6.61 -0.38
CA PHE A 179 7.49 -6.14 -1.69
C PHE A 179 8.44 -7.13 -2.39
N THR A 180 8.36 -8.42 -2.05
CA THR A 180 9.10 -9.49 -2.72
C THR A 180 8.14 -10.57 -3.22
N PRO A 181 8.51 -11.35 -4.26
CA PRO A 181 7.71 -12.48 -4.73
C PRO A 181 7.89 -13.74 -3.88
N VAL A 182 8.30 -13.59 -2.62
CA VAL A 182 8.57 -14.71 -1.72
C VAL A 182 7.39 -14.88 -0.78
N ASP A 183 6.68 -15.99 -0.92
CA ASP A 183 5.60 -16.38 0.00
C ASP A 183 6.17 -16.72 1.37
N ARG A 184 5.46 -16.30 2.41
CA ARG A 184 5.84 -16.50 3.81
C ARG A 184 4.69 -17.12 4.59
N PRO A 185 4.54 -18.46 4.55
CA PRO A 185 3.36 -19.15 5.09
C PRO A 185 3.15 -18.93 6.59
N ASP A 186 4.22 -18.69 7.35
CA ASP A 186 4.20 -18.50 8.79
C ASP A 186 4.79 -17.14 9.20
N TYR A 187 4.43 -16.07 8.47
CA TYR A 187 4.93 -14.74 8.81
C TYR A 187 4.39 -14.28 10.16
N ARG A 188 5.29 -13.81 11.03
CA ARG A 188 4.93 -13.25 12.34
C ARG A 188 5.07 -11.74 12.31
N VAL A 189 4.04 -11.07 12.80
CA VAL A 189 4.03 -9.62 13.01
C VAL A 189 3.71 -9.28 14.47
N GLY A 190 4.44 -8.31 15.02
CA GLY A 190 4.20 -7.82 16.36
C GLY A 190 2.91 -7.00 16.47
N VAL A 191 2.23 -7.09 17.61
CA VAL A 191 1.07 -6.25 17.94
C VAL A 191 1.17 -5.74 19.38
N PRO A 192 0.78 -4.46 19.63
CA PRO A 192 1.05 -3.80 20.93
C PRO A 192 0.21 -4.33 22.09
N LYS A 193 -0.89 -5.03 21.82
CA LYS A 193 -1.80 -5.58 22.84
C LYS A 193 -2.46 -6.87 22.38
N ARG A 194 -2.97 -7.63 23.34
CA ARG A 194 -3.80 -8.81 23.04
C ARG A 194 -5.00 -8.40 22.18
N CYS A 195 -5.15 -9.04 21.04
CA CYS A 195 -6.21 -8.74 20.08
C CYS A 195 -6.60 -9.95 19.22
N LYS A 196 -7.72 -9.83 18.56
CA LYS A 196 -8.15 -10.66 17.44
C LYS A 196 -8.29 -9.75 16.23
N LEU A 197 -7.59 -10.07 15.14
CA LEU A 197 -7.65 -9.33 13.88
C LEU A 197 -8.49 -10.08 12.86
N SER A 198 -9.19 -9.33 12.03
CA SER A 198 -9.87 -9.84 10.85
C SER A 198 -9.12 -9.37 9.62
N LEU A 199 -8.77 -10.26 8.71
CA LEU A 199 -8.18 -9.92 7.41
C LEU A 199 -9.26 -9.29 6.54
N LEU A 200 -9.11 -8.03 6.22
CA LEU A 200 -10.10 -7.28 5.44
C LEU A 200 -9.87 -7.41 3.93
N LEU A 201 -8.61 -7.49 3.54
CA LEU A 201 -8.20 -7.50 2.14
C LEU A 201 -6.82 -8.14 2.01
N ASP A 202 -6.61 -8.93 0.98
CA ASP A 202 -5.30 -9.34 0.48
C ASP A 202 -5.22 -9.16 -1.04
N ASN A 203 -4.03 -9.29 -1.60
CA ASN A 203 -3.78 -9.05 -3.02
C ASN A 203 -4.24 -10.20 -3.94
N VAL A 204 -4.58 -11.36 -3.37
CA VAL A 204 -5.06 -12.55 -4.12
C VAL A 204 -6.58 -12.54 -4.24
N HIS A 205 -7.27 -12.37 -3.11
CA HIS A 205 -8.74 -12.46 -3.04
C HIS A 205 -9.44 -11.11 -3.16
N GLY A 206 -8.70 -9.98 -2.97
CA GLY A 206 -9.33 -8.68 -2.82
C GLY A 206 -9.99 -8.53 -1.43
N ALA A 207 -11.08 -7.77 -1.33
CA ALA A 207 -11.78 -7.54 -0.06
C ALA A 207 -12.65 -8.73 0.34
N TYR A 208 -12.54 -9.10 1.60
CA TYR A 208 -13.41 -10.13 2.20
C TYR A 208 -14.76 -9.56 2.64
N LYS A 209 -15.81 -10.34 2.43
CA LYS A 209 -17.11 -10.04 3.07
C LYS A 209 -16.98 -10.20 4.60
N PRO A 210 -17.66 -9.38 5.40
CA PRO A 210 -17.51 -9.39 6.86
C PRO A 210 -17.68 -10.78 7.52
N SER A 211 -18.55 -11.62 6.98
CA SER A 211 -18.81 -12.99 7.46
C SER A 211 -17.75 -14.01 7.02
N GLN A 212 -16.88 -13.66 6.10
CA GLN A 212 -15.87 -14.54 5.50
C GLN A 212 -14.44 -14.12 5.80
N CYS A 213 -14.25 -13.04 6.56
CA CYS A 213 -12.91 -12.55 6.93
C CYS A 213 -12.16 -13.62 7.74
N PRO A 214 -10.99 -14.08 7.27
CA PRO A 214 -10.10 -14.87 8.09
C PRO A 214 -9.75 -14.11 9.38
N THR A 215 -9.66 -14.82 10.50
CA THR A 215 -9.39 -14.18 11.80
C THR A 215 -8.18 -14.82 12.47
N TYR A 216 -7.35 -13.97 13.04
CA TYR A 216 -6.10 -14.35 13.69
C TYR A 216 -6.08 -13.81 15.11
N THR A 217 -5.72 -14.67 16.08
CA THR A 217 -5.66 -14.30 17.48
C THR A 217 -4.21 -14.15 17.91
N SER A 218 -3.91 -13.04 18.57
CA SER A 218 -2.56 -12.80 19.07
C SER A 218 -2.20 -13.73 20.23
N VAL A 219 -0.93 -14.12 20.26
CA VAL A 219 -0.31 -14.87 21.36
C VAL A 219 0.64 -13.97 22.12
N LYS A 220 0.88 -14.27 23.41
CA LYS A 220 1.87 -13.57 24.25
C LYS A 220 3.26 -14.07 23.87
N SER A 221 3.79 -13.54 22.80
CA SER A 221 5.13 -13.85 22.28
C SER A 221 5.68 -12.62 21.60
N GLU A 222 6.82 -12.15 22.07
CA GLU A 222 7.46 -10.93 21.56
C GLU A 222 7.84 -11.07 20.09
N CYS A 223 7.56 -10.03 19.30
CA CYS A 223 7.93 -9.89 17.91
C CYS A 223 7.97 -8.40 17.53
N ASP A 224 8.93 -7.98 16.73
CA ASP A 224 9.07 -6.59 16.27
C ASP A 224 9.07 -5.57 17.44
N GLY A 225 9.64 -5.93 18.59
CA GLY A 225 9.61 -5.09 19.80
C GLY A 225 8.22 -4.93 20.43
N GLN A 226 7.22 -5.72 20.01
CA GLN A 226 5.88 -5.72 20.58
C GLN A 226 5.66 -6.95 21.48
N PRO A 227 4.88 -6.81 22.58
CA PRO A 227 4.71 -7.89 23.57
C PRO A 227 3.86 -9.07 23.10
N TYR A 228 3.12 -8.90 22.02
CA TYR A 228 2.28 -9.94 21.40
C TYR A 228 2.60 -10.06 19.92
N SER A 229 2.24 -11.18 19.33
CA SER A 229 2.38 -11.41 17.90
C SER A 229 1.22 -12.21 17.32
N ILE A 230 1.09 -12.11 16.01
CA ILE A 230 0.15 -12.88 15.21
C ILE A 230 0.93 -13.56 14.08
N SER A 231 0.62 -14.84 13.82
CA SER A 231 1.15 -15.57 12.65
C SER A 231 0.07 -15.75 11.61
N TYR A 232 0.42 -15.55 10.37
CA TYR A 232 -0.47 -15.73 9.21
C TYR A 232 0.36 -15.86 7.90
N PRO A 233 -0.21 -16.40 6.81
CA PRO A 233 0.45 -16.42 5.52
C PRO A 233 0.50 -15.02 4.89
N LEU A 234 1.67 -14.64 4.38
CA LEU A 234 1.95 -13.36 3.74
C LEU A 234 2.61 -13.59 2.36
#